data_70d4051cc3d0239ecffb6a2889c6f2a6
#
_entry.id   70d4051cc3d0239ecffb6a2889c6f2a6
#
_cell.length_a   1.000
_cell.length_b   1.000
_cell.length_c   1.000
_cell.angle_alpha   90.00
_cell.angle_beta   90.00
_cell.angle_gamma   90.00
#
_symmetry.space_group_name_H-M   'P 1'
#
loop_
_entity.id
_entity.type
_entity.pdbx_description
1 polymer ?
#
loop_
_entity_poly.entity_id
_entity_poly.type
_entity_poly.pdbx_seq_one_letter_code
_entity_poly.pdbx_strand_id
1 'polypeptide(L)'
;MKQLKTQDRDRRDVICQSENQVATYSDILCEKLDEIVYAEHLSPKKGMPDYGTDWEEFVDIKKADMKSLTYDQLLLFLKNIDPKKNGGRLDLLKTFLRGRDIPFKDGLWDWRN
;
A
#
# COMPACT_ATOMS: atom_id res chain seq x y z
N MET A 1 -2.67 -16.16 -20.38
CA MET A 1 -3.08 -15.12 -21.29
C MET A 1 -3.91 -14.08 -20.62
N LYS A 2 -4.96 -14.50 -19.98
CA LYS A 2 -5.78 -13.53 -19.30
C LYS A 2 -5.05 -12.79 -18.23
N GLN A 3 -4.14 -13.47 -17.57
CA GLN A 3 -3.36 -12.82 -16.55
C GLN A 3 -2.53 -11.69 -17.11
N LEU A 4 -2.01 -11.88 -18.30
CA LEU A 4 -1.23 -10.83 -18.92
C LEU A 4 -2.05 -9.59 -19.13
N LYS A 5 -3.29 -9.76 -19.55
CA LYS A 5 -4.14 -8.61 -19.75
C LYS A 5 -4.42 -7.90 -18.46
N THR A 6 -4.65 -8.65 -17.41
CA THR A 6 -4.89 -8.06 -16.09
C THR A 6 -3.67 -7.29 -15.62
N GLN A 7 -2.51 -7.88 -15.80
CA GLN A 7 -1.27 -7.25 -15.40
C GLN A 7 -1.00 -5.98 -16.19
N ASP A 8 -1.34 -5.99 -17.46
CA ASP A 8 -1.13 -4.82 -18.30
C ASP A 8 -1.94 -3.63 -17.83
N ARG A 9 -3.04 -3.86 -17.13
CA ARG A 9 -3.87 -2.78 -16.63
C ARG A 9 -3.46 -2.30 -15.28
N ASP A 10 -2.68 -3.10 -14.58
CA ASP A 10 -2.27 -2.75 -13.23
C ASP A 10 -1.10 -1.79 -13.31
N ARG A 11 -1.19 -0.77 -12.49
CA ARG A 11 -0.09 0.16 -12.32
C ARG A 11 0.41 0.00 -10.89
N ARG A 12 1.72 -0.01 -10.73
CA ARG A 12 2.32 -0.22 -9.42
C ARG A 12 3.46 0.74 -9.24
N ASP A 13 3.43 1.47 -8.15
CA ASP A 13 4.49 2.42 -7.81
C ASP A 13 5.02 2.11 -6.41
N VAL A 14 6.32 1.95 -6.31
CA VAL A 14 6.98 1.78 -5.01
C VAL A 14 7.25 3.16 -4.47
N ILE A 15 6.60 3.49 -3.36
CA ILE A 15 6.74 4.80 -2.75
C ILE A 15 8.01 4.88 -1.95
N CYS A 16 8.28 3.82 -1.20
CA CYS A 16 9.44 3.78 -0.34
C CYS A 16 9.86 2.33 -0.15
N GLN A 17 11.15 2.10 -0.11
CA GLN A 17 11.68 0.77 0.15
C GLN A 17 12.90 0.92 1.03
N SER A 18 12.98 0.12 2.08
CA SER A 18 14.11 0.15 2.97
C SER A 18 14.35 -1.25 3.50
N GLU A 19 15.53 -1.45 4.06
CA GLU A 19 15.85 -2.74 4.66
C GLU A 19 16.78 -2.54 5.83
N ASN A 20 16.74 -3.49 6.74
CA ASN A 20 17.71 -3.57 7.81
C ASN A 20 18.25 -4.99 7.84
N GLN A 21 18.86 -5.40 8.95
CA GLN A 21 19.48 -6.71 9.03
C GLN A 21 18.48 -7.85 9.04
N VAL A 22 17.25 -7.59 9.42
CA VAL A 22 16.27 -8.65 9.64
C VAL A 22 15.14 -8.67 8.62
N ALA A 23 14.84 -7.54 7.96
CA ALA A 23 13.68 -7.50 7.09
C ALA A 23 13.81 -6.43 6.01
N THR A 24 13.01 -6.58 4.98
CA THR A 24 12.81 -5.58 3.94
C THR A 24 11.41 -5.00 4.08
N TYR A 25 11.29 -3.70 3.94
CA TYR A 25 10.03 -2.97 4.06
C TYR A 25 9.73 -2.27 2.75
N SER A 26 8.48 -2.31 2.32
CA SER A 26 8.07 -1.64 1.08
C SER A 26 6.71 -1.00 1.26
N ASP A 27 6.58 0.25 0.81
CA ASP A 27 5.31 0.95 0.74
C ASP A 27 4.96 1.08 -0.73
N ILE A 28 3.82 0.56 -1.13
CA ILE A 28 3.46 0.40 -2.53
C ILE A 28 2.04 0.90 -2.77
N LEU A 29 1.86 1.65 -3.85
CA LEU A 29 0.53 2.01 -4.34
C LEU A 29 0.29 1.27 -5.64
N CYS A 30 -0.87 0.65 -5.75
CA CYS A 30 -1.21 -0.17 -6.89
C CYS A 30 -2.58 0.22 -7.42
N GLU A 31 -2.68 0.36 -8.74
CA GLU A 31 -3.96 0.65 -9.39
C GLU A 31 -4.42 -0.58 -10.15
N LYS A 32 -5.59 -1.05 -9.82
CA LYS A 32 -6.23 -2.17 -10.52
C LYS A 32 -7.41 -1.64 -11.32
N LEU A 33 -8.13 -2.55 -11.96
CA LEU A 33 -9.23 -2.14 -12.84
C LEU A 33 -10.26 -1.29 -12.13
N ASP A 34 -10.70 -1.70 -10.96
CA ASP A 34 -11.79 -1.04 -10.24
C ASP A 34 -11.43 -0.59 -8.83
N GLU A 35 -10.18 -0.70 -8.45
CA GLU A 35 -9.77 -0.31 -7.11
C GLU A 35 -8.33 0.15 -7.08
N ILE A 36 -7.98 0.88 -6.03
CA ILE A 36 -6.61 1.30 -5.77
C ILE A 36 -6.26 0.82 -4.38
N VAL A 37 -5.09 0.21 -4.25
CA VAL A 37 -4.63 -0.37 -3.00
C VAL A 37 -3.31 0.25 -2.59
N TYR A 38 -3.23 0.72 -1.36
CA TYR A 38 -1.98 1.10 -0.74
C TYR A 38 -1.61 0.01 0.25
N ALA A 39 -0.38 -0.45 0.21
CA ALA A 39 0.06 -1.53 1.09
C ALA A 39 1.44 -1.24 1.66
N GLU A 40 1.60 -1.59 2.93
CA GLU A 40 2.90 -1.58 3.60
C GLU A 40 3.27 -3.02 3.87
N HIS A 41 4.35 -3.47 3.25
CA HIS A 41 4.74 -4.86 3.25
C HIS A 41 6.05 -5.05 3.99
N LEU A 42 6.08 -6.06 4.84
CA LEU A 42 7.30 -6.48 5.53
C LEU A 42 7.63 -7.89 5.09
N SER A 43 8.87 -8.07 4.63
CA SER A 43 9.36 -9.37 4.20
C SER A 43 10.61 -9.70 5.00
N PRO A 44 10.57 -10.74 5.84
CA PRO A 44 11.74 -11.14 6.62
C PRO A 44 12.86 -11.61 5.72
N LYS A 45 14.08 -11.32 6.11
CA LYS A 45 15.22 -11.81 5.36
C LYS A 45 15.42 -13.27 5.64
N LYS A 46 15.96 -13.95 4.64
CA LYS A 46 16.26 -15.36 4.75
C LYS A 46 17.16 -15.62 5.95
N GLY A 47 16.84 -16.62 6.74
CA GLY A 47 17.64 -16.97 7.89
C GLY A 47 17.25 -16.27 9.17
N MET A 48 16.15 -15.55 9.16
CA MET A 48 15.65 -14.87 10.35
C MET A 48 14.40 -15.57 10.85
N PRO A 49 14.56 -16.65 11.61
CA PRO A 49 13.43 -17.48 11.98
C PRO A 49 12.38 -16.80 12.83
N ASP A 50 12.76 -15.80 13.59
CA ASP A 50 11.80 -15.11 14.44
C ASP A 50 10.80 -14.30 13.66
N TYR A 51 11.11 -13.97 12.44
CA TYR A 51 10.18 -13.24 11.60
C TYR A 51 9.36 -14.18 10.74
N GLY A 52 9.92 -15.24 10.26
CA GLY A 52 9.25 -16.37 9.61
C GLY A 52 8.16 -16.12 8.60
N THR A 53 7.50 -15.00 8.61
CA THR A 53 6.36 -14.75 7.74
C THR A 53 6.39 -13.34 7.19
N ASP A 54 5.87 -13.20 5.98
CA ASP A 54 5.57 -11.90 5.40
C ASP A 54 4.27 -11.41 5.99
N TRP A 55 4.13 -10.10 6.13
CA TRP A 55 2.84 -9.54 6.45
C TRP A 55 2.67 -8.20 5.75
N GLU A 56 1.44 -7.78 5.64
CA GLU A 56 1.09 -6.62 4.85
C GLU A 56 -0.14 -5.95 5.44
N GLU A 57 -0.04 -4.65 5.67
CA GLU A 57 -1.20 -3.83 6.02
C GLU A 57 -1.61 -3.05 4.81
N PHE A 58 -2.91 -2.93 4.59
CA PHE A 58 -3.38 -2.30 3.36
C PHE A 58 -4.62 -1.44 3.57
N VAL A 59 -4.81 -0.54 2.61
CA VAL A 59 -6.03 0.24 2.44
C VAL A 59 -6.47 0.05 0.99
N ASP A 60 -7.72 -0.37 0.81
CA ASP A 60 -8.29 -0.65 -0.51
C ASP A 60 -9.42 0.34 -0.76
N ILE A 61 -9.34 1.08 -1.86
CA ILE A 61 -10.31 2.11 -2.22
C ILE A 61 -10.94 1.73 -3.55
N LYS A 62 -12.26 1.68 -3.60
CA LYS A 62 -12.94 1.44 -4.87
C LYS A 62 -12.93 2.72 -5.69
N LYS A 63 -12.59 2.59 -6.96
CA LYS A 63 -12.52 3.75 -7.84
C LYS A 63 -13.85 4.49 -7.91
N ALA A 64 -14.94 3.75 -7.83
CA ALA A 64 -16.26 4.36 -7.86
C ALA A 64 -16.49 5.33 -6.70
N ASP A 65 -15.75 5.16 -5.62
CA ASP A 65 -15.91 5.99 -4.41
C ASP A 65 -14.93 7.15 -4.34
N MET A 66 -14.04 7.27 -5.29
CA MET A 66 -12.93 8.23 -5.20
C MET A 66 -13.33 9.66 -5.52
N LYS A 67 -14.53 9.86 -6.08
CA LYS A 67 -14.98 11.20 -6.44
C LYS A 67 -13.98 11.82 -7.44
N SER A 68 -13.47 13.00 -7.14
CA SER A 68 -12.51 13.66 -8.03
C SER A 68 -11.07 13.31 -7.73
N LEU A 69 -10.83 12.46 -6.74
CA LEU A 69 -9.46 12.08 -6.39
C LEU A 69 -8.90 11.10 -7.41
N THR A 70 -7.68 11.31 -7.86
CA THR A 70 -7.03 10.46 -8.85
C THR A 70 -5.90 9.67 -8.25
N TYR A 71 -5.49 8.63 -8.97
CA TYR A 71 -4.33 7.83 -8.57
C TYR A 71 -3.09 8.70 -8.42
N ASP A 72 -2.84 9.59 -9.39
CA ASP A 72 -1.65 10.44 -9.34
C ASP A 72 -1.66 11.38 -8.16
N GLN A 73 -2.83 11.88 -7.79
CA GLN A 73 -2.94 12.72 -6.61
C GLN A 73 -2.64 11.95 -5.34
N LEU A 74 -3.12 10.71 -5.26
CA LEU A 74 -2.82 9.85 -4.14
C LEU A 74 -1.33 9.55 -4.05
N LEU A 75 -0.74 9.24 -5.19
CA LEU A 75 0.68 8.92 -5.24
C LEU A 75 1.51 10.10 -4.74
N LEU A 76 1.18 11.29 -5.20
CA LEU A 76 1.89 12.49 -4.79
C LEU A 76 1.72 12.74 -3.30
N PHE A 77 0.50 12.60 -2.81
CA PHE A 77 0.22 12.77 -1.39
C PHE A 77 1.09 11.83 -0.54
N LEU A 78 1.13 10.56 -0.93
CA LEU A 78 1.87 9.56 -0.17
C LEU A 78 3.37 9.78 -0.25
N LYS A 79 3.87 10.19 -1.41
CA LYS A 79 5.29 10.46 -1.56
C LYS A 79 5.76 11.67 -0.74
N ASN A 80 4.87 12.61 -0.51
CA ASN A 80 5.23 13.80 0.25
C ASN A 80 5.17 13.62 1.76
N ILE A 81 4.71 12.47 2.23
CA ILE A 81 4.71 12.19 3.65
C ILE A 81 6.11 11.79 4.08
N ASP A 82 6.60 12.45 5.12
CA ASP A 82 7.84 12.05 5.77
C ASP A 82 7.47 11.33 7.05
N PRO A 83 7.64 10.00 7.11
CA PRO A 83 7.23 9.25 8.30
C PRO A 83 7.89 9.70 9.59
N LYS A 84 9.07 10.29 9.48
CA LYS A 84 9.78 10.77 10.67
C LYS A 84 9.16 12.03 11.23
N LYS A 85 8.53 12.83 10.40
CA LYS A 85 7.93 14.09 10.81
C LYS A 85 6.42 14.03 10.95
N ASN A 86 5.78 13.30 10.02
CA ASN A 86 4.33 13.34 9.88
C ASN A 86 3.63 12.14 10.48
N GLY A 87 4.37 11.08 10.78
CA GLY A 87 3.77 9.82 11.19
C GLY A 87 3.63 8.87 10.02
N GLY A 88 3.03 7.72 10.26
CA GLY A 88 2.96 6.68 9.26
C GLY A 88 2.05 7.02 8.09
N ARG A 89 2.45 6.60 6.90
CA ARG A 89 1.65 6.85 5.70
C ARG A 89 0.26 6.22 5.78
N LEU A 90 0.19 5.03 6.35
CA LEU A 90 -1.08 4.32 6.44
C LEU A 90 -2.12 5.10 7.23
N ASP A 91 -1.73 5.57 8.41
CA ASP A 91 -2.65 6.33 9.26
C ASP A 91 -3.02 7.66 8.65
N LEU A 92 -2.07 8.33 8.02
CA LEU A 92 -2.32 9.60 7.38
C LEU A 92 -3.24 9.44 6.17
N LEU A 93 -3.07 8.35 5.42
CA LEU A 93 -3.95 8.07 4.29
C LEU A 93 -5.39 7.85 4.77
N LYS A 94 -5.56 7.07 5.83
CA LYS A 94 -6.90 6.84 6.37
C LYS A 94 -7.55 8.15 6.81
N THR A 95 -6.79 9.00 7.48
CA THR A 95 -7.30 10.30 7.92
C THR A 95 -7.69 11.17 6.73
N PHE A 96 -6.86 11.18 5.70
CA PHE A 96 -7.11 11.93 4.49
C PHE A 96 -8.40 11.48 3.81
N LEU A 97 -8.58 10.16 3.69
CA LEU A 97 -9.77 9.62 3.05
C LEU A 97 -11.03 9.91 3.86
N ARG A 98 -10.95 9.80 5.19
CA ARG A 98 -12.09 10.11 6.04
C ARG A 98 -12.47 11.58 5.91
N GLY A 99 -11.48 12.45 5.82
CA GLY A 99 -11.74 13.88 5.65
C GLY A 99 -12.42 14.23 4.35
N ARG A 100 -12.33 13.36 3.35
CA ARG A 100 -12.98 13.54 2.06
C ARG A 100 -14.23 12.71 1.90
N ASP A 101 -14.65 12.02 2.95
CA ASP A 101 -15.79 11.12 2.90
C ASP A 101 -15.64 10.04 1.85
N ILE A 102 -14.44 9.51 1.70
CA ILE A 102 -14.15 8.41 0.79
C ILE A 102 -14.06 7.13 1.60
N PRO A 103 -14.98 6.18 1.39
CA PRO A 103 -14.91 4.92 2.13
C PRO A 103 -13.76 4.08 1.64
N PHE A 104 -13.24 3.26 2.52
CA PHE A 104 -12.16 2.35 2.19
C PHE A 104 -12.27 1.11 3.06
N LYS A 105 -11.58 0.07 2.63
CA LYS A 105 -11.45 -1.15 3.38
C LYS A 105 -10.01 -1.28 3.80
N ASP A 106 -9.75 -1.68 5.02
CA ASP A 106 -8.38 -1.89 5.47
C ASP A 106 -8.27 -3.27 6.10
N GLY A 107 -7.03 -3.73 6.23
CA GLY A 107 -6.81 -5.04 6.80
C GLY A 107 -5.34 -5.35 6.95
N LEU A 108 -5.11 -6.53 7.48
CA LEU A 108 -3.78 -7.05 7.69
C LEU A 108 -3.72 -8.45 7.10
N TRP A 109 -2.72 -8.67 6.26
CA TRP A 109 -2.47 -9.99 5.71
C TRP A 109 -1.23 -10.56 6.36
N ASP A 110 -1.38 -11.76 6.89
CA ASP A 110 -0.28 -12.48 7.50
C ASP A 110 -0.08 -13.75 6.67
N TRP A 111 1.07 -13.85 6.04
CA TRP A 111 1.36 -14.95 5.14
C TRP A 111 1.83 -16.22 5.84
N ARG A 112 1.66 -16.26 7.14
CA ARG A 112 2.03 -17.41 7.91
C ARG A 112 1.12 -18.59 7.54
N ASN A 113 1.73 -19.71 7.39
CA ASN A 113 0.95 -20.93 7.12
C ASN A 113 0.57 -21.65 8.36
#